data_f71b5d00c3696608edf94ba8938fbae3
#
_entry.id   f71b5d00c3696608edf94ba8938fbae3
#
_cell.length_a   1.000
_cell.length_b   1.000
_cell.length_c   1.000
_cell.angle_alpha   90.00
_cell.angle_beta   90.00
_cell.angle_gamma   90.00
#
_symmetry.space_group_name_H-M   'P 1'
#
loop_
_entity.id
_entity.type
_entity.pdbx_description
1 polymer ?
#
loop_
_entity_poly.entity_id
_entity_poly.type
_entity_poly.pdbx_seq_one_letter_code
_entity_poly.pdbx_strand_id
1 'polypeptide(L)'
;VIRSGLRWLLIAGVSGWLAASVAGVGSALVAGPAATARAGTVRLGFFANLTHATALVGVAKRYYEQALGSDAGLSTQVYSAGPAEMTALLGGQLDAAYVGPSSALNAFLASHGRQLRIVAGATTGGAELVVRPSIASAADLRGRTLATPQKGNTQDVALRYWLREQGLRADADGTGEVSVVPQDAATTLDQFKAGRLDGAWLPEPWASRLVLEAGARVLVDERSLWPGGRFATTNLVVSTTFLSAHPEEVRALIDGQLAADAWIRAHPADAARTIGDEIGRLTGQSLTPAETARAFAELAVTDDPLADTMPSTVDHAVAVGLSKKV
;
A
#
# COMPACT_ATOMS: atom_id res chain seq x y z
N VAL A 1 29.00 8.44 55.33
CA VAL A 1 28.95 9.57 56.26
C VAL A 1 27.73 10.40 55.95
N ILE A 2 26.77 10.36 56.88
CA ILE A 2 25.78 11.36 57.36
C ILE A 2 24.65 11.72 56.37
N ARG A 3 23.43 11.24 56.57
CA ARG A 3 22.28 11.50 57.51
C ARG A 3 21.44 12.72 57.12
N SER A 4 20.16 12.40 56.84
CA SER A 4 18.88 12.80 57.52
C SER A 4 18.30 14.13 56.99
N GLY A 5 17.02 14.21 56.70
CA GLY A 5 15.89 14.17 57.56
C GLY A 5 14.54 14.42 56.92
N LEU A 6 13.68 13.70 57.46
CA LEU A 6 12.22 13.64 57.44
C LEU A 6 11.55 14.96 57.84
N ARG A 7 10.43 15.38 57.17
CA ARG A 7 9.33 16.04 57.93
C ARG A 7 7.99 15.97 57.17
N TRP A 8 7.07 15.30 57.81
CA TRP A 8 5.62 15.25 57.59
C TRP A 8 4.95 16.56 58.00
N LEU A 9 3.90 16.97 57.33
CA LEU A 9 2.82 17.75 57.90
C LEU A 9 1.45 17.35 57.31
N LEU A 10 0.69 16.70 58.17
CA LEU A 10 -0.74 16.46 58.07
C LEU A 10 -1.48 17.75 58.47
N ILE A 11 -2.52 18.14 57.73
CA ILE A 11 -3.63 18.95 58.29
C ILE A 11 -4.95 18.31 57.85
N ALA A 12 -5.71 17.91 58.85
CA ALA A 12 -7.11 17.47 58.76
C ALA A 12 -8.03 18.65 59.08
N GLY A 13 -9.23 18.63 58.51
CA GLY A 13 -10.33 19.56 58.84
C GLY A 13 -11.55 19.24 58.02
N VAL A 14 -12.43 18.40 58.45
CA VAL A 14 -13.69 18.49 59.17
C VAL A 14 -14.88 19.04 58.38
N SER A 15 -15.76 18.12 58.00
CA SER A 15 -17.25 18.03 58.06
C SER A 15 -18.13 19.23 57.68
N GLY A 16 -19.12 18.94 56.80
CA GLY A 16 -20.36 19.69 56.67
C GLY A 16 -21.39 18.92 55.82
N TRP A 17 -22.25 18.17 56.47
CA TRP A 17 -23.45 17.55 55.88
C TRP A 17 -24.55 18.60 55.67
N LEU A 18 -25.11 18.62 54.45
CA LEU A 18 -26.50 19.10 54.28
C LEU A 18 -27.17 18.25 53.18
N ALA A 19 -28.10 17.43 53.65
CA ALA A 19 -29.04 16.70 52.80
C ALA A 19 -30.14 17.66 52.32
N ALA A 20 -30.35 17.72 51.01
CA ALA A 20 -31.56 18.26 50.42
C ALA A 20 -32.09 17.25 49.41
N SER A 21 -33.12 16.52 49.80
CA SER A 21 -33.89 15.66 48.91
C SER A 21 -34.77 16.52 48.02
N VAL A 22 -34.51 16.49 46.71
CA VAL A 22 -35.45 16.98 45.68
C VAL A 22 -35.80 15.81 44.79
N ALA A 23 -37.03 15.31 44.92
CA ALA A 23 -37.62 14.41 43.94
C ALA A 23 -37.83 15.19 42.62
N GLY A 24 -37.09 14.84 41.61
CA GLY A 24 -37.16 15.40 40.28
C GLY A 24 -37.41 14.30 39.25
N VAL A 25 -38.55 14.40 38.62
CA VAL A 25 -39.13 13.66 37.51
C VAL A 25 -38.05 13.14 36.55
N GLY A 26 -37.99 11.81 36.38
CA GLY A 26 -37.11 11.16 35.41
C GLY A 26 -37.52 11.50 33.97
N SER A 27 -36.81 12.42 33.33
CA SER A 27 -36.76 12.51 31.89
C SER A 27 -35.78 11.44 31.42
N ALA A 28 -36.30 10.37 30.86
CA ALA A 28 -35.47 9.42 30.07
C ALA A 28 -34.90 10.18 28.90
N LEU A 29 -33.62 10.58 29.01
CA LEU A 29 -32.83 11.00 27.87
C LEU A 29 -32.69 9.79 26.95
N VAL A 30 -33.48 9.75 25.87
CA VAL A 30 -33.20 8.89 24.71
C VAL A 30 -31.82 9.32 24.25
N ALA A 31 -30.82 8.51 24.54
CA ALA A 31 -29.48 8.68 23.94
C ALA A 31 -29.65 8.56 22.45
N GLY A 32 -29.60 9.68 21.76
CA GLY A 32 -29.43 9.71 20.31
C GLY A 32 -28.16 8.95 19.93
N PRO A 33 -28.02 8.46 18.70
CA PRO A 33 -26.81 7.79 18.26
C PRO A 33 -25.61 8.64 18.66
N ALA A 34 -24.63 8.05 19.36
CA ALA A 34 -23.42 8.75 19.75
C ALA A 34 -22.82 9.36 18.50
N ALA A 35 -22.70 10.69 18.45
CA ALA A 35 -22.00 11.35 17.36
C ALA A 35 -20.57 10.81 17.32
N THR A 36 -20.20 10.15 16.24
CA THR A 36 -18.84 9.65 16.03
C THR A 36 -17.91 10.87 16.05
N ALA A 37 -16.86 10.80 16.89
CA ALA A 37 -15.85 11.86 16.90
C ALA A 37 -15.18 11.91 15.51
N ARG A 38 -15.14 13.10 14.89
CA ARG A 38 -14.47 13.27 13.60
C ARG A 38 -12.95 13.36 13.77
N ALA A 39 -12.21 12.82 12.81
CA ALA A 39 -10.76 12.91 12.81
C ALA A 39 -10.35 14.36 12.45
N GLY A 40 -9.43 14.95 13.23
CA GLY A 40 -8.90 16.28 12.89
C GLY A 40 -8.09 16.27 11.58
N THR A 41 -7.36 15.18 11.29
CA THR A 41 -6.58 14.99 10.05
C THR A 41 -6.48 13.50 9.75
N VAL A 42 -6.89 13.08 8.56
CA VAL A 42 -6.73 11.72 8.04
C VAL A 42 -5.33 11.56 7.45
N ARG A 43 -4.59 10.54 7.87
CA ARG A 43 -3.22 10.26 7.43
C ARG A 43 -3.24 9.12 6.42
N LEU A 44 -2.98 9.46 5.14
CA LEU A 44 -3.06 8.55 4.00
C LEU A 44 -1.66 8.25 3.45
N GLY A 45 -1.29 6.96 3.41
CA GLY A 45 -0.08 6.46 2.75
C GLY A 45 -0.34 6.04 1.31
N PHE A 46 0.67 6.20 0.43
CA PHE A 46 0.65 5.65 -0.93
C PHE A 46 2.07 5.70 -1.54
N PHE A 47 2.24 5.11 -2.75
CA PHE A 47 3.50 5.20 -3.49
C PHE A 47 3.39 6.17 -4.66
N ALA A 48 4.47 6.83 -5.00
CA ALA A 48 4.60 7.61 -6.22
C ALA A 48 4.85 6.69 -7.45
N ASN A 49 3.89 5.78 -7.70
CA ASN A 49 3.90 4.81 -8.79
C ASN A 49 2.61 4.89 -9.59
N LEU A 50 2.65 4.55 -10.89
CA LEU A 50 1.43 4.52 -11.70
C LEU A 50 0.39 3.50 -11.19
N THR A 51 0.82 2.42 -10.57
CA THR A 51 -0.10 1.46 -9.90
C THR A 51 -0.89 2.07 -8.74
N HIS A 52 -0.54 3.29 -8.30
CA HIS A 52 -1.28 4.09 -7.32
C HIS A 52 -2.04 5.26 -8.00
N ALA A 53 -2.43 5.10 -9.27
CA ALA A 53 -3.11 6.11 -10.09
C ALA A 53 -4.28 6.77 -9.37
N THR A 54 -5.14 5.97 -8.74
CA THR A 54 -6.31 6.43 -7.97
C THR A 54 -5.89 7.39 -6.84
N ALA A 55 -4.88 7.02 -6.04
CA ALA A 55 -4.37 7.86 -4.96
C ALA A 55 -3.77 9.17 -5.50
N LEU A 56 -2.93 9.08 -6.54
CA LEU A 56 -2.25 10.22 -7.13
C LEU A 56 -3.23 11.24 -7.72
N VAL A 57 -4.23 10.76 -8.48
CA VAL A 57 -5.28 11.64 -9.03
C VAL A 57 -6.17 12.19 -7.92
N GLY A 58 -6.57 11.37 -6.95
CA GLY A 58 -7.38 11.78 -5.81
C GLY A 58 -6.74 12.93 -5.01
N VAL A 59 -5.43 12.85 -4.78
CA VAL A 59 -4.64 13.92 -4.13
C VAL A 59 -4.49 15.14 -5.05
N ALA A 60 -4.03 14.94 -6.30
CA ALA A 60 -3.79 16.05 -7.23
C ALA A 60 -5.06 16.87 -7.55
N LYS A 61 -6.22 16.20 -7.63
CA LYS A 61 -7.53 16.81 -7.88
C LYS A 61 -8.29 17.19 -6.60
N ARG A 62 -7.71 16.88 -5.42
CA ARG A 62 -8.30 17.14 -4.11
C ARG A 62 -9.66 16.46 -3.89
N TYR A 63 -9.87 15.31 -4.49
CA TYR A 63 -11.14 14.58 -4.33
C TYR A 63 -11.32 14.05 -2.91
N TYR A 64 -10.24 13.67 -2.22
CA TYR A 64 -10.31 13.27 -0.81
C TYR A 64 -10.68 14.42 0.11
N GLU A 65 -10.04 15.59 -0.06
CA GLU A 65 -10.38 16.77 0.75
C GLU A 65 -11.80 17.26 0.47
N GLN A 66 -12.27 17.18 -0.78
CA GLN A 66 -13.66 17.52 -1.13
C GLN A 66 -14.65 16.57 -0.46
N ALA A 67 -14.35 15.27 -0.41
CA ALA A 67 -15.20 14.26 0.23
C ALA A 67 -15.16 14.37 1.76
N LEU A 68 -13.98 14.66 2.35
CA LEU A 68 -13.81 14.86 3.79
C LEU A 68 -14.50 16.15 4.29
N GLY A 69 -14.67 17.15 3.41
CA GLY A 69 -15.29 18.42 3.76
C GLY A 69 -14.43 19.32 4.64
N SER A 70 -15.08 20.21 5.41
CA SER A 70 -14.39 21.18 6.28
C SER A 70 -13.93 20.61 7.62
N ASP A 71 -14.44 19.44 8.01
CA ASP A 71 -14.32 18.92 9.37
C ASP A 71 -13.13 17.98 9.56
N ALA A 72 -12.51 17.53 8.47
CA ALA A 72 -11.29 16.71 8.52
C ALA A 72 -10.32 17.14 7.42
N GLY A 73 -9.06 17.33 7.79
CA GLY A 73 -7.96 17.55 6.83
C GLY A 73 -7.43 16.24 6.27
N LEU A 74 -6.62 16.33 5.21
CA LEU A 74 -5.84 15.23 4.67
C LEU A 74 -4.35 15.49 4.85
N SER A 75 -3.61 14.53 5.36
CA SER A 75 -2.14 14.51 5.37
C SER A 75 -1.67 13.27 4.60
N THR A 76 -0.76 13.45 3.67
CA THR A 76 -0.27 12.37 2.81
C THR A 76 1.18 12.04 3.09
N GLN A 77 1.53 10.75 3.01
CA GLN A 77 2.91 10.28 3.15
C GLN A 77 3.23 9.29 2.03
N VAL A 78 4.38 9.52 1.36
CA VAL A 78 4.83 8.67 0.26
C VAL A 78 5.79 7.61 0.78
N TYR A 79 5.58 6.38 0.33
CA TYR A 79 6.41 5.22 0.62
C TYR A 79 7.01 4.65 -0.66
N SER A 80 8.11 3.91 -0.53
CA SER A 80 8.75 3.22 -1.65
C SER A 80 8.30 1.77 -1.81
N ALA A 81 7.76 1.15 -0.74
CA ALA A 81 7.28 -0.22 -0.75
C ALA A 81 6.36 -0.55 0.43
N GLY A 82 5.52 -1.60 0.25
CA GLY A 82 4.42 -1.94 1.13
C GLY A 82 4.78 -2.40 2.54
N PRO A 83 5.82 -3.24 2.77
CA PRO A 83 6.15 -3.67 4.13
C PRO A 83 6.47 -2.51 5.08
N ALA A 84 7.18 -1.48 4.60
CA ALA A 84 7.46 -0.28 5.40
C ALA A 84 6.18 0.53 5.70
N GLU A 85 5.31 0.69 4.71
CA GLU A 85 4.03 1.37 4.85
C GLU A 85 3.09 0.63 5.81
N MET A 86 3.01 -0.69 5.74
CA MET A 86 2.21 -1.49 6.68
C MET A 86 2.74 -1.41 8.11
N THR A 87 4.06 -1.31 8.30
CA THR A 87 4.64 -1.05 9.62
C THR A 87 4.15 0.31 10.18
N ALA A 88 4.09 1.34 9.35
CA ALA A 88 3.57 2.65 9.75
C ALA A 88 2.06 2.61 10.07
N LEU A 89 1.26 1.88 9.27
CA LEU A 89 -0.17 1.70 9.54
C LEU A 89 -0.42 0.96 10.86
N LEU A 90 0.26 -0.17 11.07
CA LEU A 90 0.13 -0.95 12.30
C LEU A 90 0.67 -0.21 13.54
N GLY A 91 1.65 0.65 13.33
CA GLY A 91 2.21 1.55 14.36
C GLY A 91 1.37 2.80 14.64
N GLY A 92 0.21 2.96 13.97
CA GLY A 92 -0.68 4.10 14.17
C GLY A 92 -0.14 5.43 13.61
N GLN A 93 0.83 5.39 12.71
CA GLN A 93 1.33 6.58 12.00
C GLN A 93 0.48 6.93 10.78
N LEU A 94 -0.26 5.96 10.24
CA LEU A 94 -1.24 6.09 9.17
C LEU A 94 -2.60 5.62 9.65
N ASP A 95 -3.67 6.18 9.07
CA ASP A 95 -5.06 5.78 9.25
C ASP A 95 -5.51 4.89 8.09
N ALA A 96 -5.05 5.22 6.88
CA ALA A 96 -5.34 4.51 5.64
C ALA A 96 -4.09 4.43 4.77
N ALA A 97 -4.05 3.47 3.84
CA ALA A 97 -2.96 3.32 2.90
C ALA A 97 -3.41 2.65 1.59
N TYR A 98 -2.81 3.06 0.49
CA TYR A 98 -2.86 2.34 -0.77
C TYR A 98 -1.65 1.43 -0.88
N VAL A 99 -1.87 0.12 -0.92
CA VAL A 99 -0.78 -0.86 -0.80
C VAL A 99 -1.03 -2.11 -1.61
N GLY A 100 0.04 -2.80 -2.01
CA GLY A 100 -0.05 -4.09 -2.67
C GLY A 100 -0.60 -5.20 -1.76
N PRO A 101 -1.38 -6.16 -2.33
CA PRO A 101 -2.12 -7.16 -1.56
C PRO A 101 -1.23 -8.05 -0.69
N SER A 102 -0.06 -8.48 -1.15
CA SER A 102 0.82 -9.35 -0.33
C SER A 102 1.26 -8.65 0.96
N SER A 103 1.58 -7.35 0.90
CA SER A 103 1.96 -6.58 2.08
C SER A 103 0.78 -6.40 3.04
N ALA A 104 -0.42 -6.09 2.50
CA ALA A 104 -1.64 -5.98 3.29
C ALA A 104 -2.00 -7.30 3.98
N LEU A 105 -1.98 -8.41 3.23
CA LEU A 105 -2.31 -9.73 3.75
C LEU A 105 -1.29 -10.24 4.77
N ASN A 106 0.01 -10.01 4.55
CA ASN A 106 1.05 -10.34 5.53
C ASN A 106 0.84 -9.55 6.84
N ALA A 107 0.53 -8.26 6.77
CA ALA A 107 0.21 -7.45 7.94
C ALA A 107 -1.08 -7.90 8.63
N PHE A 108 -2.11 -8.29 7.86
CA PHE A 108 -3.35 -8.86 8.37
C PHE A 108 -3.08 -10.16 9.14
N LEU A 109 -2.34 -11.10 8.55
CA LEU A 109 -1.99 -12.37 9.19
C LEU A 109 -1.12 -12.16 10.44
N ALA A 110 -0.10 -11.29 10.36
CA ALA A 110 0.77 -10.97 11.49
C ALA A 110 0.01 -10.34 12.68
N SER A 111 -1.07 -9.61 12.40
CA SER A 111 -1.95 -9.03 13.43
C SER A 111 -3.11 -9.96 13.84
N HIS A 112 -3.09 -11.23 13.44
CA HIS A 112 -4.17 -12.20 13.65
C HIS A 112 -5.53 -11.68 13.17
N GLY A 113 -5.55 -10.99 12.02
CA GLY A 113 -6.75 -10.46 11.39
C GLY A 113 -7.40 -9.26 12.11
N ARG A 114 -6.69 -8.60 13.02
CA ARG A 114 -7.32 -7.62 13.93
C ARG A 114 -7.05 -6.15 13.60
N GLN A 115 -5.93 -5.82 12.95
CA GLN A 115 -5.47 -4.41 12.93
C GLN A 115 -5.75 -3.67 11.63
N LEU A 116 -6.14 -4.34 10.55
CA LEU A 116 -6.49 -3.67 9.30
C LEU A 116 -7.64 -4.33 8.55
N ARG A 117 -8.23 -3.58 7.60
CA ARG A 117 -9.22 -4.08 6.63
C ARG A 117 -8.89 -3.53 5.25
N ILE A 118 -9.03 -4.37 4.22
CA ILE A 118 -9.11 -3.92 2.83
C ILE A 118 -10.53 -3.42 2.64
N VAL A 119 -10.71 -2.17 2.20
CA VAL A 119 -12.03 -1.53 2.05
C VAL A 119 -12.39 -1.25 0.60
N ALA A 120 -11.41 -1.21 -0.31
CA ALA A 120 -11.63 -1.10 -1.75
C ALA A 120 -10.44 -1.64 -2.53
N GLY A 121 -10.64 -1.96 -3.82
CA GLY A 121 -9.58 -2.06 -4.81
C GLY A 121 -9.06 -0.68 -5.19
N ALA A 122 -7.99 -0.60 -5.97
CA ALA A 122 -7.52 0.63 -6.58
C ALA A 122 -7.01 0.39 -8.00
N THR A 123 -6.09 -0.58 -8.19
CA THR A 123 -5.60 -0.93 -9.52
C THR A 123 -5.43 -2.43 -9.70
N THR A 124 -5.57 -2.87 -10.95
CA THR A 124 -5.24 -4.21 -11.44
C THR A 124 -4.25 -4.11 -12.61
N GLY A 125 -3.38 -5.11 -12.80
CA GLY A 125 -2.32 -5.08 -13.81
C GLY A 125 -1.14 -4.18 -13.42
N GLY A 126 -0.31 -3.85 -14.39
CA GLY A 126 0.82 -2.94 -14.20
C GLY A 126 1.98 -3.51 -13.38
N ALA A 127 2.26 -4.81 -13.51
CA ALA A 127 3.44 -5.46 -12.96
C ALA A 127 4.02 -6.46 -13.96
N GLU A 128 5.34 -6.41 -14.18
CA GLU A 128 6.02 -7.21 -15.18
C GLU A 128 7.38 -7.71 -14.67
N LEU A 129 7.76 -8.93 -15.11
CA LEU A 129 9.15 -9.37 -15.09
C LEU A 129 9.82 -8.88 -16.36
N VAL A 130 10.72 -7.94 -16.22
CA VAL A 130 11.55 -7.40 -17.32
C VAL A 130 12.99 -7.88 -17.16
N VAL A 131 13.62 -8.26 -18.26
CA VAL A 131 14.95 -8.90 -18.27
C VAL A 131 15.83 -8.36 -19.40
N ARG A 132 17.09 -8.70 -19.36
CA ARG A 132 18.00 -8.41 -20.49
C ARG A 132 17.53 -9.09 -21.75
N PRO A 133 17.75 -8.49 -22.94
CA PRO A 133 17.33 -9.04 -24.24
C PRO A 133 17.84 -10.46 -24.53
N SER A 134 18.99 -10.83 -23.94
CA SER A 134 19.59 -12.16 -24.09
C SER A 134 18.86 -13.27 -23.33
N ILE A 135 17.96 -12.93 -22.41
CA ILE A 135 17.15 -13.89 -21.62
C ILE A 135 15.82 -14.06 -22.36
N ALA A 136 15.60 -15.23 -22.92
CA ALA A 136 14.41 -15.53 -23.72
C ALA A 136 13.39 -16.40 -22.99
N SER A 137 13.82 -17.15 -21.96
CA SER A 137 12.99 -18.13 -21.23
C SER A 137 13.37 -18.18 -19.75
N ALA A 138 12.57 -18.88 -18.95
CA ALA A 138 12.86 -19.15 -17.54
C ALA A 138 14.18 -19.93 -17.37
N ALA A 139 14.51 -20.83 -18.29
CA ALA A 139 15.74 -21.63 -18.23
C ALA A 139 17.02 -20.77 -18.24
N ASP A 140 16.97 -19.63 -18.93
CA ASP A 140 18.10 -18.69 -19.05
C ASP A 140 18.34 -17.89 -17.75
N LEU A 141 17.45 -18.00 -16.77
CA LEU A 141 17.56 -17.31 -15.48
C LEU A 141 18.48 -18.04 -14.49
N ARG A 142 18.93 -19.28 -14.75
CA ARG A 142 19.89 -19.98 -13.87
C ARG A 142 21.18 -19.19 -13.74
N GLY A 143 21.60 -18.97 -12.47
CA GLY A 143 22.78 -18.16 -12.14
C GLY A 143 22.61 -16.66 -12.35
N ARG A 144 21.41 -16.18 -12.62
CA ARG A 144 21.10 -14.77 -12.83
C ARG A 144 20.68 -14.07 -11.54
N THR A 145 20.79 -12.74 -11.56
CA THR A 145 20.40 -11.88 -10.45
C THR A 145 19.24 -11.01 -10.87
N LEU A 146 18.10 -11.15 -10.16
CA LEU A 146 16.87 -10.39 -10.39
C LEU A 146 16.57 -9.52 -9.17
N ALA A 147 15.98 -8.34 -9.40
CA ALA A 147 15.57 -7.44 -8.33
C ALA A 147 14.06 -7.45 -8.11
N THR A 148 13.65 -7.10 -6.89
CA THR A 148 12.27 -6.79 -6.49
C THR A 148 12.26 -5.56 -5.59
N PRO A 149 11.13 -4.82 -5.44
CA PRO A 149 11.13 -3.56 -4.69
C PRO A 149 11.48 -3.71 -3.20
N GLN A 150 10.97 -4.74 -2.56
CA GLN A 150 11.26 -5.04 -1.15
C GLN A 150 10.88 -6.49 -0.83
N LYS A 151 11.60 -7.12 0.10
CA LYS A 151 11.30 -8.47 0.56
C LYS A 151 9.87 -8.57 1.10
N GLY A 152 9.10 -9.53 0.58
CA GLY A 152 7.73 -9.80 1.00
C GLY A 152 6.68 -8.85 0.44
N ASN A 153 7.04 -7.92 -0.46
CA ASN A 153 6.06 -7.16 -1.22
C ASN A 153 5.42 -8.03 -2.33
N THR A 154 4.42 -7.50 -3.03
CA THR A 154 3.66 -8.27 -4.02
C THR A 154 4.55 -8.81 -5.14
N GLN A 155 5.47 -8.01 -5.69
CA GLN A 155 6.36 -8.42 -6.77
C GLN A 155 7.45 -9.42 -6.32
N ASP A 156 7.89 -9.36 -5.06
CA ASP A 156 8.84 -10.33 -4.52
C ASP A 156 8.19 -11.71 -4.34
N VAL A 157 6.95 -11.73 -3.87
CA VAL A 157 6.14 -12.96 -3.81
C VAL A 157 5.88 -13.51 -5.21
N ALA A 158 5.45 -12.66 -6.15
CA ALA A 158 5.16 -13.06 -7.52
C ALA A 158 6.38 -13.67 -8.23
N LEU A 159 7.55 -13.00 -8.16
CA LEU A 159 8.79 -13.49 -8.76
C LEU A 159 9.19 -14.86 -8.19
N ARG A 160 9.26 -14.99 -6.87
CA ARG A 160 9.73 -16.24 -6.24
C ARG A 160 8.75 -17.40 -6.49
N TYR A 161 7.44 -17.12 -6.45
CA TYR A 161 6.44 -18.12 -6.75
C TYR A 161 6.50 -18.56 -8.22
N TRP A 162 6.59 -17.62 -9.16
CA TRP A 162 6.74 -17.93 -10.57
C TRP A 162 8.03 -18.73 -10.84
N LEU A 163 9.17 -18.34 -10.27
CA LEU A 163 10.42 -19.11 -10.40
C LEU A 163 10.26 -20.56 -9.92
N ARG A 164 9.60 -20.76 -8.78
CA ARG A 164 9.28 -22.09 -8.26
C ARG A 164 8.45 -22.91 -9.25
N GLU A 165 7.41 -22.31 -9.84
CA GLU A 165 6.58 -22.99 -10.83
C GLU A 165 7.37 -23.32 -12.12
N GLN A 166 8.45 -22.59 -12.39
CA GLN A 166 9.38 -22.90 -13.48
C GLN A 166 10.47 -23.92 -13.07
N GLY A 167 10.41 -24.49 -11.87
CA GLY A 167 11.42 -25.43 -11.36
C GLY A 167 12.76 -24.78 -11.02
N LEU A 168 12.76 -23.47 -10.71
CA LEU A 168 13.92 -22.70 -10.31
C LEU A 168 13.84 -22.33 -8.83
N ARG A 169 14.90 -22.61 -8.07
CA ARG A 169 14.97 -22.29 -6.65
C ARG A 169 15.43 -20.84 -6.44
N ALA A 170 14.65 -20.09 -5.66
CA ALA A 170 14.99 -18.77 -5.15
C ALA A 170 14.54 -18.69 -3.68
N ASP A 171 15.48 -18.85 -2.76
CA ASP A 171 15.21 -18.94 -1.33
C ASP A 171 14.81 -17.59 -0.72
N ALA A 172 14.11 -17.62 0.41
CA ALA A 172 13.62 -16.40 1.08
C ALA A 172 14.76 -15.45 1.55
N ASP A 173 15.99 -15.93 1.66
CA ASP A 173 17.17 -15.10 1.94
C ASP A 173 17.79 -14.46 0.69
N GLY A 174 17.25 -14.75 -0.50
CA GLY A 174 17.71 -14.20 -1.78
C GLY A 174 18.70 -15.09 -2.52
N THR A 175 19.09 -16.23 -1.93
CA THR A 175 19.99 -17.21 -2.57
C THR A 175 19.21 -18.23 -3.39
N GLY A 176 19.91 -19.12 -4.11
CA GLY A 176 19.31 -20.19 -4.88
C GLY A 176 19.93 -20.35 -6.26
N GLU A 177 19.19 -20.99 -7.18
CA GLU A 177 19.57 -21.07 -8.59
C GLU A 177 19.40 -19.73 -9.31
N VAL A 178 18.51 -18.86 -8.78
CA VAL A 178 18.32 -17.47 -9.17
C VAL A 178 18.48 -16.63 -7.92
N SER A 179 19.37 -15.63 -7.97
CA SER A 179 19.55 -14.68 -6.89
C SER A 179 18.44 -13.61 -6.95
N VAL A 180 17.73 -13.37 -5.85
CA VAL A 180 16.70 -12.33 -5.76
C VAL A 180 17.13 -11.26 -4.77
N VAL A 181 17.32 -10.03 -5.26
CA VAL A 181 17.81 -8.88 -4.49
C VAL A 181 16.66 -7.88 -4.29
N PRO A 182 16.07 -7.81 -3.10
CA PRO A 182 15.10 -6.77 -2.77
C PRO A 182 15.81 -5.43 -2.60
N GLN A 183 15.44 -4.43 -3.41
CA GLN A 183 16.02 -3.09 -3.36
C GLN A 183 15.10 -2.06 -4.00
N ASP A 184 15.35 -0.79 -3.71
CA ASP A 184 14.60 0.34 -4.27
C ASP A 184 14.59 0.31 -5.81
N ALA A 185 13.47 0.70 -6.43
CA ALA A 185 13.28 0.60 -7.86
C ALA A 185 14.16 1.56 -8.66
N ALA A 186 14.49 2.75 -8.13
CA ALA A 186 15.44 3.66 -8.78
C ALA A 186 16.85 3.06 -8.78
N THR A 187 17.27 2.50 -7.65
CA THR A 187 18.54 1.75 -7.54
C THR A 187 18.55 0.55 -8.49
N THR A 188 17.42 -0.14 -8.68
CA THR A 188 17.27 -1.25 -9.63
C THR A 188 17.53 -0.79 -11.07
N LEU A 189 16.95 0.34 -11.48
CA LEU A 189 17.18 0.92 -12.80
C LEU A 189 18.67 1.23 -13.04
N ASP A 190 19.31 1.88 -12.07
CA ASP A 190 20.74 2.22 -12.16
C ASP A 190 21.64 0.99 -12.22
N GLN A 191 21.35 -0.02 -11.40
CA GLN A 191 22.12 -1.27 -11.42
C GLN A 191 21.87 -2.10 -12.67
N PHE A 192 20.66 -2.08 -13.20
CA PHE A 192 20.38 -2.73 -14.48
C PHE A 192 21.13 -2.03 -15.61
N LYS A 193 21.10 -0.68 -15.72
CA LYS A 193 21.91 0.08 -16.69
C LYS A 193 23.41 -0.22 -16.57
N ALA A 194 23.90 -0.35 -15.33
CA ALA A 194 25.31 -0.67 -15.05
C ALA A 194 25.70 -2.14 -15.30
N GLY A 195 24.79 -3.00 -15.73
CA GLY A 195 25.11 -4.40 -16.02
C GLY A 195 25.17 -5.32 -14.80
N ARG A 196 24.75 -4.86 -13.63
CA ARG A 196 24.82 -5.63 -12.37
C ARG A 196 23.59 -6.49 -12.07
N LEU A 197 22.50 -6.26 -12.79
CA LEU A 197 21.28 -7.05 -12.72
C LEU A 197 20.92 -7.62 -14.07
N ASP A 198 20.31 -8.79 -14.07
CA ASP A 198 19.84 -9.46 -15.28
C ASP A 198 18.36 -9.18 -15.57
N GLY A 199 17.60 -8.73 -14.56
CA GLY A 199 16.20 -8.36 -14.68
C GLY A 199 15.61 -7.91 -13.37
N ALA A 200 14.29 -7.63 -13.38
CA ALA A 200 13.54 -7.28 -12.20
C ALA A 200 12.05 -7.53 -12.40
N TRP A 201 11.34 -7.90 -11.33
CA TRP A 201 9.88 -7.86 -11.29
C TRP A 201 9.45 -6.57 -10.63
N LEU A 202 8.89 -5.67 -11.42
CA LEU A 202 8.59 -4.31 -10.96
C LEU A 202 7.16 -3.89 -11.30
N PRO A 203 6.57 -3.01 -10.47
CA PRO A 203 5.34 -2.32 -10.83
C PRO A 203 5.63 -1.15 -11.78
N GLU A 204 4.60 -0.67 -12.46
CA GLU A 204 4.67 0.54 -13.28
C GLU A 204 4.78 1.82 -12.42
N PRO A 205 5.62 2.80 -12.83
CA PRO A 205 6.24 2.96 -14.15
C PRO A 205 7.63 2.30 -14.30
N TRP A 206 8.10 1.59 -13.31
CA TRP A 206 9.49 1.11 -13.27
C TRP A 206 9.79 0.02 -14.31
N ALA A 207 8.81 -0.86 -14.58
CA ALA A 207 8.94 -1.84 -15.67
C ALA A 207 9.08 -1.11 -17.02
N SER A 208 8.24 -0.12 -17.30
CA SER A 208 8.31 0.73 -18.50
C SER A 208 9.64 1.46 -18.61
N ARG A 209 10.17 1.99 -17.51
CA ARG A 209 11.48 2.68 -17.50
C ARG A 209 12.62 1.73 -17.85
N LEU A 210 12.63 0.49 -17.29
CA LEU A 210 13.65 -0.50 -17.67
C LEU A 210 13.57 -0.84 -19.15
N VAL A 211 12.38 -0.97 -19.71
CA VAL A 211 12.18 -1.24 -21.14
C VAL A 211 12.67 -0.07 -21.99
N LEU A 212 12.22 1.14 -21.71
CA LEU A 212 12.45 2.31 -22.57
C LEU A 212 13.82 2.95 -22.37
N GLU A 213 14.32 3.01 -21.13
CA GLU A 213 15.59 3.66 -20.80
C GLU A 213 16.80 2.70 -20.84
N ALA A 214 16.59 1.42 -20.56
CA ALA A 214 17.68 0.45 -20.38
C ALA A 214 17.61 -0.73 -21.36
N GLY A 215 16.66 -0.72 -22.31
CA GLY A 215 16.54 -1.73 -23.36
C GLY A 215 16.15 -3.11 -22.83
N ALA A 216 15.49 -3.20 -21.66
CA ALA A 216 14.96 -4.46 -21.17
C ALA A 216 13.81 -4.96 -22.06
N ARG A 217 13.57 -6.28 -22.03
CA ARG A 217 12.38 -6.89 -22.64
C ARG A 217 11.45 -7.44 -21.54
N VAL A 218 10.16 -7.44 -21.81
CA VAL A 218 9.18 -8.15 -20.95
C VAL A 218 9.35 -9.65 -21.17
N LEU A 219 9.62 -10.37 -20.10
CA LEU A 219 9.62 -11.85 -20.08
C LEU A 219 8.26 -12.38 -19.62
N VAL A 220 7.66 -11.73 -18.62
CA VAL A 220 6.34 -12.10 -18.09
C VAL A 220 5.55 -10.83 -17.81
N ASP A 221 4.36 -10.74 -18.41
CA ASP A 221 3.30 -9.87 -17.95
C ASP A 221 2.52 -10.64 -16.86
N GLU A 222 2.45 -10.09 -15.65
CA GLU A 222 1.82 -10.76 -14.51
C GLU A 222 0.34 -11.09 -14.77
N ARG A 223 -0.35 -10.34 -15.62
CA ARG A 223 -1.72 -10.64 -16.06
C ARG A 223 -1.86 -12.05 -16.63
N SER A 224 -0.84 -12.55 -17.31
CA SER A 224 -0.84 -13.90 -17.92
C SER A 224 -0.86 -15.04 -16.90
N LEU A 225 -0.59 -14.75 -15.62
CA LEU A 225 -0.53 -15.74 -14.54
C LEU A 225 -1.83 -15.87 -13.76
N TRP A 226 -2.79 -14.98 -14.01
CA TRP A 226 -4.04 -14.91 -13.24
C TRP A 226 -5.26 -15.19 -14.10
N PRO A 227 -6.30 -15.85 -13.56
CA PRO A 227 -7.55 -16.11 -14.29
C PRO A 227 -8.16 -14.81 -14.82
N GLY A 228 -8.43 -14.79 -16.13
CA GLY A 228 -8.96 -13.60 -16.79
C GLY A 228 -8.05 -12.38 -16.80
N GLY A 229 -6.77 -12.54 -16.47
CA GLY A 229 -5.81 -11.45 -16.39
C GLY A 229 -6.02 -10.50 -15.20
N ARG A 230 -6.87 -10.87 -14.24
CA ARG A 230 -7.28 -10.01 -13.13
C ARG A 230 -6.57 -10.41 -11.85
N PHE A 231 -5.82 -9.47 -11.28
CA PHE A 231 -5.19 -9.56 -9.96
C PHE A 231 -5.07 -8.16 -9.35
N ALA A 232 -5.18 -8.08 -8.03
CA ALA A 232 -5.00 -6.80 -7.36
C ALA A 232 -3.52 -6.41 -7.37
N THR A 233 -3.22 -5.20 -7.83
CA THR A 233 -1.88 -4.61 -7.70
C THR A 233 -1.83 -3.63 -6.55
N THR A 234 -2.93 -2.90 -6.32
CA THR A 234 -3.08 -1.97 -5.21
C THR A 234 -4.49 -2.02 -4.65
N ASN A 235 -4.60 -2.02 -3.33
CA ASN A 235 -5.85 -1.92 -2.57
C ASN A 235 -5.80 -0.73 -1.62
N LEU A 236 -6.96 -0.16 -1.28
CA LEU A 236 -7.13 0.75 -0.16
C LEU A 236 -7.35 -0.08 1.11
N VAL A 237 -6.49 0.13 2.09
CA VAL A 237 -6.61 -0.47 3.43
C VAL A 237 -6.75 0.61 4.49
N VAL A 238 -7.44 0.28 5.58
CA VAL A 238 -7.59 1.16 6.75
C VAL A 238 -7.25 0.40 8.03
N SER A 239 -6.75 1.09 9.05
CA SER A 239 -6.61 0.50 10.37
C SER A 239 -7.99 0.25 10.97
N THR A 240 -8.15 -0.86 11.71
CA THR A 240 -9.43 -1.17 12.38
C THR A 240 -9.78 -0.16 13.46
N THR A 241 -8.78 0.45 14.09
CA THR A 241 -8.98 1.53 15.06
C THR A 241 -9.61 2.74 14.39
N PHE A 242 -9.06 3.17 13.25
CA PHE A 242 -9.61 4.28 12.49
C PHE A 242 -11.00 3.96 11.93
N LEU A 243 -11.20 2.77 11.35
CA LEU A 243 -12.49 2.33 10.83
C LEU A 243 -13.60 2.37 11.91
N SER A 244 -13.27 1.95 13.14
CA SER A 244 -14.25 1.91 14.23
C SER A 244 -14.54 3.29 14.83
N ALA A 245 -13.54 4.16 14.90
CA ALA A 245 -13.67 5.48 15.50
C ALA A 245 -14.21 6.53 14.51
N HIS A 246 -13.90 6.37 13.22
CA HIS A 246 -14.11 7.36 12.17
C HIS A 246 -14.70 6.74 10.88
N PRO A 247 -15.86 6.05 10.96
CA PRO A 247 -16.45 5.38 9.80
C PRO A 247 -16.89 6.34 8.69
N GLU A 248 -17.22 7.59 9.02
CA GLU A 248 -17.62 8.60 8.02
C GLU A 248 -16.41 9.10 7.22
N GLU A 249 -15.24 9.24 7.85
CA GLU A 249 -14.00 9.60 7.16
C GLU A 249 -13.51 8.45 6.27
N VAL A 250 -13.71 7.20 6.67
CA VAL A 250 -13.44 6.03 5.80
C VAL A 250 -14.36 6.04 4.59
N ARG A 251 -15.65 6.36 4.76
CA ARG A 251 -16.61 6.53 3.65
C ARG A 251 -16.16 7.65 2.71
N ALA A 252 -15.77 8.80 3.27
CA ALA A 252 -15.27 9.93 2.49
C ALA A 252 -14.01 9.58 1.69
N LEU A 253 -13.09 8.79 2.23
CA LEU A 253 -11.94 8.27 1.46
C LEU A 253 -12.39 7.41 0.27
N ILE A 254 -13.37 6.53 0.45
CA ILE A 254 -13.93 5.71 -0.62
C ILE A 254 -14.63 6.59 -1.66
N ASP A 255 -15.41 7.58 -1.25
CA ASP A 255 -16.08 8.51 -2.16
C ASP A 255 -15.08 9.34 -2.98
N GLY A 256 -13.99 9.81 -2.34
CA GLY A 256 -12.88 10.48 -3.02
C GLY A 256 -12.17 9.57 -4.02
N GLN A 257 -11.98 8.29 -3.68
CA GLN A 257 -11.45 7.27 -4.59
C GLN A 257 -12.37 7.08 -5.79
N LEU A 258 -13.67 6.87 -5.58
CA LEU A 258 -14.64 6.67 -6.66
C LEU A 258 -14.68 7.88 -7.62
N ALA A 259 -14.56 9.10 -7.09
CA ALA A 259 -14.47 10.30 -7.91
C ALA A 259 -13.17 10.33 -8.74
N ALA A 260 -12.04 9.94 -8.16
CA ALA A 260 -10.77 9.82 -8.87
C ALA A 260 -10.85 8.77 -10.00
N ASP A 261 -11.37 7.59 -9.71
CA ASP A 261 -11.50 6.51 -10.67
C ASP A 261 -12.46 6.86 -11.82
N ALA A 262 -13.58 7.50 -11.51
CA ALA A 262 -14.51 8.00 -12.53
C ALA A 262 -13.84 9.03 -13.46
N TRP A 263 -13.05 9.95 -12.87
CA TRP A 263 -12.32 10.94 -13.66
C TRP A 263 -11.23 10.31 -14.52
N ILE A 264 -10.45 9.35 -14.00
CA ILE A 264 -9.43 8.61 -14.75
C ILE A 264 -10.05 7.90 -15.97
N ARG A 265 -11.17 7.21 -15.77
CA ARG A 265 -11.88 6.51 -16.86
C ARG A 265 -12.43 7.46 -17.92
N ALA A 266 -12.93 8.64 -17.51
CA ALA A 266 -13.50 9.64 -18.41
C ALA A 266 -12.41 10.45 -19.16
N HIS A 267 -11.21 10.58 -18.61
CA HIS A 267 -10.16 11.47 -19.13
C HIS A 267 -8.78 10.76 -19.16
N PRO A 268 -8.62 9.62 -19.86
CA PRO A 268 -7.41 8.80 -19.75
C PRO A 268 -6.11 9.52 -20.13
N ALA A 269 -6.14 10.39 -21.16
CA ALA A 269 -4.97 11.15 -21.56
C ALA A 269 -4.56 12.22 -20.52
N ASP A 270 -5.55 12.88 -19.91
CA ASP A 270 -5.32 13.87 -18.86
C ASP A 270 -4.90 13.19 -17.56
N ALA A 271 -5.44 12.00 -17.29
CA ALA A 271 -5.07 11.18 -16.14
C ALA A 271 -3.59 10.78 -16.23
N ALA A 272 -3.14 10.27 -17.37
CA ALA A 272 -1.75 9.90 -17.60
C ALA A 272 -0.81 11.11 -17.33
N ARG A 273 -1.15 12.31 -17.84
CA ARG A 273 -0.37 13.53 -17.56
C ARG A 273 -0.39 13.90 -16.07
N THR A 274 -1.58 13.97 -15.46
CA THR A 274 -1.74 14.33 -14.04
C THR A 274 -0.92 13.39 -13.14
N ILE A 275 -0.94 12.08 -13.42
CA ILE A 275 -0.18 11.09 -12.67
C ILE A 275 1.32 11.30 -12.86
N GLY A 276 1.78 11.50 -14.10
CA GLY A 276 3.19 11.76 -14.40
C GLY A 276 3.72 13.02 -13.72
N ASP A 277 2.95 14.11 -13.78
CA ASP A 277 3.25 15.38 -13.11
C ASP A 277 3.32 15.23 -11.60
N GLU A 278 2.38 14.49 -11.01
CA GLU A 278 2.33 14.27 -9.57
C GLU A 278 3.50 13.38 -9.10
N ILE A 279 3.86 12.34 -9.85
CA ILE A 279 5.07 11.55 -9.59
C ILE A 279 6.32 12.44 -9.63
N GLY A 280 6.44 13.29 -10.67
CA GLY A 280 7.54 14.25 -10.78
C GLY A 280 7.61 15.21 -9.60
N ARG A 281 6.47 15.75 -9.16
CA ARG A 281 6.37 16.64 -7.99
C ARG A 281 6.78 15.94 -6.68
N LEU A 282 6.39 14.68 -6.49
CA LEU A 282 6.64 13.92 -5.26
C LEU A 282 8.07 13.37 -5.18
N THR A 283 8.66 13.00 -6.31
CA THR A 283 9.96 12.29 -6.35
C THR A 283 11.11 13.14 -6.89
N GLY A 284 10.81 14.27 -7.52
CA GLY A 284 11.80 15.03 -8.28
C GLY A 284 12.22 14.37 -9.61
N GLN A 285 11.59 13.24 -9.99
CA GLN A 285 11.90 12.49 -11.21
C GLN A 285 10.68 12.47 -12.14
N SER A 286 10.75 13.27 -13.19
CA SER A 286 9.67 13.31 -14.19
C SER A 286 9.73 12.07 -15.09
N LEU A 287 8.55 11.59 -15.46
CA LEU A 287 8.39 10.56 -16.49
C LEU A 287 8.27 11.20 -17.87
N THR A 288 8.84 10.56 -18.88
CA THR A 288 8.59 10.95 -20.25
C THR A 288 7.17 10.60 -20.68
N PRO A 289 6.60 11.28 -21.69
CA PRO A 289 5.29 10.92 -22.24
C PRO A 289 5.20 9.46 -22.70
N ALA A 290 6.29 8.91 -23.24
CA ALA A 290 6.34 7.52 -23.70
C ALA A 290 6.28 6.53 -22.52
N GLU A 291 7.02 6.79 -21.44
CA GLU A 291 6.98 5.96 -20.21
C GLU A 291 5.60 5.99 -19.58
N THR A 292 5.01 7.18 -19.44
CA THR A 292 3.68 7.34 -18.87
C THR A 292 2.62 6.64 -19.71
N ALA A 293 2.67 6.78 -21.04
CA ALA A 293 1.72 6.16 -21.96
C ALA A 293 1.82 4.63 -21.93
N ARG A 294 3.05 4.07 -21.98
CA ARG A 294 3.25 2.62 -21.89
C ARG A 294 2.74 2.10 -20.54
N ALA A 295 3.21 2.70 -19.45
CA ALA A 295 2.85 2.26 -18.12
C ALA A 295 1.33 2.31 -17.85
N PHE A 296 0.65 3.36 -18.34
CA PHE A 296 -0.78 3.53 -18.16
C PHE A 296 -1.60 2.50 -18.97
N ALA A 297 -1.07 2.00 -20.08
CA ALA A 297 -1.71 0.95 -20.89
C ALA A 297 -1.67 -0.44 -20.22
N GLU A 298 -0.76 -0.65 -19.26
CA GLU A 298 -0.57 -1.95 -18.60
C GLU A 298 -1.46 -2.13 -17.35
N LEU A 299 -2.20 -1.12 -16.93
CA LEU A 299 -3.03 -1.18 -15.73
C LEU A 299 -4.46 -0.66 -15.98
N ALA A 300 -5.35 -0.99 -15.06
CA ALA A 300 -6.69 -0.41 -15.00
C ALA A 300 -7.05 -0.05 -13.56
N VAL A 301 -7.77 1.07 -13.37
CA VAL A 301 -8.34 1.41 -12.07
C VAL A 301 -9.59 0.58 -11.79
N THR A 302 -9.76 0.16 -10.54
CA THR A 302 -10.87 -0.66 -10.07
C THR A 302 -11.20 -0.38 -8.62
N ASP A 303 -12.46 -0.33 -8.27
CA ASP A 303 -12.97 -0.29 -6.90
C ASP A 303 -13.20 -1.69 -6.30
N ASP A 304 -13.23 -2.73 -7.16
CA ASP A 304 -13.28 -4.13 -6.75
C ASP A 304 -11.95 -4.55 -6.10
N PRO A 305 -11.93 -4.95 -4.83
CA PRO A 305 -10.71 -5.40 -4.15
C PRO A 305 -10.15 -6.72 -4.71
N LEU A 306 -10.86 -7.39 -5.62
CA LEU A 306 -10.53 -8.70 -6.18
C LEU A 306 -10.33 -9.75 -5.08
N ALA A 307 -11.30 -9.82 -4.17
CA ALA A 307 -11.22 -10.67 -2.96
C ALA A 307 -11.03 -12.16 -3.28
N ASP A 308 -11.49 -12.61 -4.44
CA ASP A 308 -11.31 -13.96 -4.96
C ASP A 308 -9.84 -14.32 -5.24
N THR A 309 -8.96 -13.35 -5.45
CA THR A 309 -7.52 -13.54 -5.67
C THR A 309 -6.71 -13.61 -4.37
N MET A 310 -7.27 -13.15 -3.24
CA MET A 310 -6.56 -13.04 -1.97
C MET A 310 -6.09 -14.39 -1.40
N PRO A 311 -6.88 -15.48 -1.44
CA PRO A 311 -6.40 -16.79 -0.99
C PRO A 311 -5.15 -17.25 -1.76
N SER A 312 -5.15 -17.13 -3.09
CA SER A 312 -4.00 -17.48 -3.92
C SER A 312 -2.78 -16.62 -3.59
N THR A 313 -2.98 -15.32 -3.35
CA THR A 313 -1.88 -14.42 -2.93
C THR A 313 -1.24 -14.87 -1.62
N VAL A 314 -2.04 -15.30 -0.63
CA VAL A 314 -1.53 -15.87 0.63
C VAL A 314 -0.81 -17.19 0.39
N ASP A 315 -1.40 -18.09 -0.40
CA ASP A 315 -0.81 -19.41 -0.71
C ASP A 315 0.55 -19.25 -1.42
N HIS A 316 0.67 -18.32 -2.36
CA HIS A 316 1.94 -17.99 -3.03
C HIS A 316 3.00 -17.51 -2.01
N ALA A 317 2.64 -16.59 -1.11
CA ALA A 317 3.56 -16.08 -0.09
C ALA A 317 4.03 -17.18 0.89
N VAL A 318 3.11 -18.07 1.30
CA VAL A 318 3.42 -19.23 2.15
C VAL A 318 4.32 -20.22 1.41
N ALA A 319 4.02 -20.51 0.14
CA ALA A 319 4.75 -21.46 -0.68
C ALA A 319 6.24 -21.10 -0.88
N VAL A 320 6.55 -19.79 -0.81
CA VAL A 320 7.93 -19.28 -0.95
C VAL A 320 8.56 -18.84 0.38
N GLY A 321 7.93 -19.16 1.52
CA GLY A 321 8.46 -18.88 2.85
C GLY A 321 8.46 -17.40 3.26
N LEU A 322 7.66 -16.57 2.60
CA LEU A 322 7.51 -15.13 2.88
C LEU A 322 6.28 -14.81 3.77
N SER A 323 5.46 -15.80 4.05
CA SER A 323 4.36 -15.73 5.01
C SER A 323 4.24 -17.04 5.77
N LYS A 324 3.49 -17.01 6.86
CA LYS A 324 3.17 -18.22 7.65
C LYS A 324 1.70 -18.60 7.40
N LYS A 325 1.45 -19.89 7.29
CA LYS A 325 0.08 -20.41 7.32
C LYS A 325 -0.47 -20.18 8.72
N VAL A 326 -1.62 -19.51 8.83
CA VAL A 326 -2.34 -19.28 10.10
C VAL A 326 -3.39 -20.38 10.28
#